data_76b8831e95dd87471b765c780316ffae
#
_entry.id   76b8831e95dd87471b765c780316ffae
#
_cell.length_a   1.000
_cell.length_b   1.000
_cell.length_c   1.000
_cell.angle_alpha   90.00
_cell.angle_beta   90.00
_cell.angle_gamma   90.00
#
_symmetry.space_group_name_H-M   'P 1'
#
loop_
_entity.id
_entity.type
_entity.pdbx_description
1 polymer ?
#
loop_
_entity_poly.entity_id
_entity_poly.type
_entity_poly.pdbx_seq_one_letter_code
_entity_poly.pdbx_strand_id
1 'polypeptide(L)'
;KPASPAKTTKTQPKSTSNSWLTSDEKKLEGTFLQNKGRLPVPITGQYRIGSRYGAYSVPGLKNVRLDNKGINYVGKAGARARCIYDGVVTAVFQFSGSKNVLVRHGSYISVYCNLSSVIVKKGQKLKARDLIGTIAKDDSGNSVLHFQLRKETTKLNPELWIGK
;
A
#
# COMPACT_ATOMS: atom_id res chain seq x y z
N LYS A 1 6.67 33.51 14.00
CA LYS A 1 6.67 33.48 13.55
C LYS A 1 7.16 33.60 13.04
N PRO A 2 7.42 33.45 12.94
CA PRO A 2 7.73 33.43 12.18
C PRO A 2 8.34 33.22 11.57
N ALA A 3 8.55 33.16 11.54
CA ALA A 3 9.04 32.98 10.85
C ALA A 3 9.43 32.45 10.44
N SER A 4 9.21 32.09 10.41
CA SER A 4 9.50 31.65 9.89
C SER A 4 9.73 31.10 9.37
N PRO A 5 9.68 30.92 9.39
CA PRO A 5 9.75 30.31 8.77
C PRO A 5 10.04 30.06 7.98
N ALA A 6 10.07 30.27 7.77
CA ALA A 6 10.23 30.10 6.96
C ALA A 6 10.88 29.79 6.40
N LYS A 7 11.22 29.86 6.49
CA LYS A 7 11.76 29.57 5.96
C LYS A 7 12.10 28.83 5.44
N THR A 8 11.94 28.38 5.44
CA THR A 8 12.09 27.62 5.04
C THR A 8 12.00 27.21 4.12
N THR A 9 11.75 27.41 3.77
CA THR A 9 11.57 27.01 2.83
C THR A 9 12.31 26.98 1.95
N LYS A 10 12.78 27.22 1.90
CA LYS A 10 13.35 27.29 1.09
C LYS A 10 14.16 26.57 0.57
N THR A 11 14.31 26.14 0.64
CA THR A 11 14.91 25.60 0.19
C THR A 11 15.08 24.77 -0.46
N GLN A 12 14.98 24.51 -0.75
CA GLN A 12 15.13 23.90 -1.50
C GLN A 12 15.05 23.27 -2.26
N PRO A 13 14.93 23.25 -2.47
CA PRO A 13 14.75 22.54 -3.27
C PRO A 13 15.36 21.84 -4.14
N LYS A 14 15.67 21.73 -4.29
CA LYS A 14 16.16 21.21 -5.14
C LYS A 14 16.21 19.93 -5.18
N SER A 15 16.31 19.87 -5.27
CA SER A 15 16.51 18.78 -5.47
C SER A 15 15.84 17.74 -5.05
N THR A 16 16.05 17.09 -4.46
CA THR A 16 15.42 15.86 -4.32
C THR A 16 13.99 15.99 -3.94
N SER A 17 13.24 15.06 -4.38
CA SER A 17 11.85 15.03 -4.13
C SER A 17 11.50 14.76 -2.67
N ASN A 18 12.50 14.44 -1.85
CA ASN A 18 12.24 14.04 -0.47
C ASN A 18 12.62 15.10 0.55
N SER A 19 12.84 16.32 0.10
CA SER A 19 13.30 17.38 1.01
C SER A 19 12.24 17.77 2.04
N TRP A 20 10.96 17.46 1.79
CA TRP A 20 9.87 17.79 2.71
C TRP A 20 9.69 16.76 3.82
N LEU A 21 10.42 15.66 3.78
CA LEU A 21 10.30 14.62 4.80
C LEU A 21 11.03 15.01 6.07
N THR A 22 10.49 14.61 7.21
CA THR A 22 11.19 14.75 8.49
C THR A 22 12.37 13.78 8.53
N SER A 23 13.25 13.96 9.50
CA SER A 23 14.39 13.05 9.68
C SER A 23 13.93 11.61 9.89
N ASP A 24 12.87 11.42 10.69
CA ASP A 24 12.36 10.09 10.95
C ASP A 24 11.75 9.47 9.70
N GLU A 25 11.08 10.28 8.89
CA GLU A 25 10.50 9.79 7.65
C GLU A 25 11.57 9.42 6.63
N LYS A 26 12.65 10.19 6.56
CA LYS A 26 13.76 9.85 5.67
C LYS A 26 14.43 8.55 6.09
N LYS A 27 14.58 8.35 7.40
CA LYS A 27 15.15 7.13 7.92
C LYS A 27 14.25 5.94 7.61
N LEU A 28 12.95 6.11 7.81
CA LEU A 28 11.97 5.09 7.50
C LEU A 28 11.98 4.73 6.02
N GLU A 29 12.04 5.73 5.16
CA GLU A 29 12.10 5.50 3.72
C GLU A 29 13.37 4.73 3.35
N GLY A 30 14.50 5.07 3.96
CA GLY A 30 15.75 4.38 3.69
C GLY A 30 15.68 2.90 4.03
N THR A 31 15.13 2.57 5.22
CA THR A 31 15.01 1.17 5.61
C THR A 31 13.97 0.45 4.78
N PHE A 32 12.91 1.14 4.36
CA PHE A 32 11.92 0.57 3.46
C PHE A 32 12.58 0.15 2.14
N LEU A 33 13.40 1.04 1.59
CA LEU A 33 14.12 0.74 0.34
C LEU A 33 15.07 -0.44 0.48
N GLN A 34 15.73 -0.54 1.62
CA GLN A 34 16.66 -1.64 1.88
C GLN A 34 15.96 -2.99 1.92
N ASN A 35 14.65 -2.99 2.15
CA ASN A 35 13.88 -4.22 2.22
C ASN A 35 13.12 -4.53 0.94
N LYS A 36 13.43 -3.82 -0.15
CA LYS A 36 12.79 -4.10 -1.44
C LYS A 36 13.02 -5.55 -1.82
N GLY A 37 11.94 -6.23 -2.16
CA GLY A 37 11.96 -7.65 -2.50
C GLY A 37 11.90 -8.57 -1.29
N ARG A 38 11.83 -8.02 -0.10
CA ARG A 38 11.78 -8.80 1.15
C ARG A 38 10.60 -8.43 2.02
N LEU A 39 9.75 -7.53 1.57
CA LEU A 39 8.61 -7.09 2.37
C LEU A 39 7.61 -8.23 2.55
N PRO A 40 6.95 -8.30 3.72
CA PRO A 40 5.97 -9.38 3.93
C PRO A 40 4.76 -9.19 3.03
N VAL A 41 4.11 -10.31 2.73
CA VAL A 41 2.89 -10.30 1.95
C VAL A 41 1.80 -9.59 2.75
N PRO A 42 0.98 -8.74 2.13
CA PRO A 42 0.00 -7.94 2.87
C PRO A 42 -1.26 -8.71 3.30
N ILE A 43 -1.29 -10.00 3.11
CA ILE A 43 -2.46 -10.82 3.45
C ILE A 43 -2.03 -11.96 4.37
N THR A 44 -2.88 -12.30 5.34
CA THR A 44 -2.60 -13.40 6.25
C THR A 44 -3.05 -14.74 5.67
N GLY A 45 -2.38 -15.82 6.09
CA GLY A 45 -2.77 -17.17 5.72
C GLY A 45 -2.40 -17.52 4.29
N GLN A 46 -2.97 -18.59 3.81
CA GLN A 46 -2.71 -19.06 2.45
C GLN A 46 -3.37 -18.14 1.44
N TYR A 47 -2.71 -17.93 0.33
CA TYR A 47 -3.24 -17.06 -0.71
C TYR A 47 -2.73 -17.49 -2.07
N ARG A 48 -3.37 -16.97 -3.10
CA ARG A 48 -2.88 -17.04 -4.46
C ARG A 48 -3.02 -15.67 -5.10
N ILE A 49 -2.31 -15.46 -6.19
CA ILE A 49 -2.42 -14.20 -6.92
C ILE A 49 -3.54 -14.33 -7.93
N GLY A 50 -4.58 -13.51 -7.78
CA GLY A 50 -5.70 -13.51 -8.70
C GLY A 50 -5.45 -12.67 -9.93
N SER A 51 -4.82 -11.50 -9.75
CA SER A 51 -4.49 -10.62 -10.86
C SER A 51 -3.16 -9.94 -10.57
N ARG A 52 -2.29 -9.92 -11.57
CA ARG A 52 -0.98 -9.29 -11.44
C ARG A 52 -1.04 -7.82 -11.81
N TYR A 53 -0.01 -7.11 -11.43
CA TYR A 53 0.13 -5.70 -11.75
C TYR A 53 0.37 -5.50 -13.25
N GLY A 54 -0.25 -4.44 -13.79
CA GLY A 54 0.05 -3.96 -15.13
C GLY A 54 -1.07 -4.25 -16.13
N ALA A 55 -0.79 -3.90 -17.36
CA ALA A 55 -1.74 -4.11 -18.45
C ALA A 55 -1.38 -5.41 -19.18
N TYR A 56 -2.38 -6.23 -19.42
CA TYR A 56 -2.15 -7.50 -20.12
C TYR A 56 -3.41 -7.94 -20.83
N SER A 57 -3.21 -8.76 -21.85
CA SER A 57 -4.32 -9.34 -22.61
C SER A 57 -4.88 -10.54 -21.88
N VAL A 58 -6.19 -10.73 -22.00
CA VAL A 58 -6.84 -11.89 -21.40
C VAL A 58 -6.78 -13.05 -22.37
N PRO A 59 -6.19 -14.18 -21.99
CA PRO A 59 -6.13 -15.35 -22.90
C PRO A 59 -7.53 -15.77 -23.33
N GLY A 60 -7.68 -16.07 -24.61
CA GLY A 60 -8.94 -16.52 -25.18
C GLY A 60 -9.92 -15.41 -25.51
N LEU A 61 -9.63 -14.18 -25.18
CA LEU A 61 -10.51 -13.06 -25.49
C LEU A 61 -9.75 -12.03 -26.32
N LYS A 62 -10.27 -11.77 -27.51
CA LYS A 62 -9.65 -10.78 -28.39
C LYS A 62 -10.03 -9.37 -27.94
N ASN A 63 -9.07 -8.48 -28.03
CA ASN A 63 -9.30 -7.06 -27.74
C ASN A 63 -9.72 -6.76 -26.32
N VAL A 64 -9.51 -7.71 -25.40
CA VAL A 64 -9.78 -7.48 -23.99
C VAL A 64 -8.45 -7.38 -23.26
N ARG A 65 -8.25 -6.24 -22.62
CA ARG A 65 -7.05 -5.98 -21.84
C ARG A 65 -7.45 -5.62 -20.43
N LEU A 66 -6.71 -6.13 -19.47
CA LEU A 66 -6.86 -5.72 -18.07
C LEU A 66 -5.73 -4.77 -17.74
N ASP A 67 -6.03 -3.77 -16.95
CA ASP A 67 -5.04 -2.81 -16.47
C ASP A 67 -5.19 -2.74 -14.96
N ASN A 68 -4.36 -3.52 -14.28
CA ASN A 68 -4.41 -3.60 -12.82
C ASN A 68 -3.36 -2.68 -12.22
N LYS A 69 -3.80 -1.73 -11.42
CA LYS A 69 -2.93 -0.73 -10.80
C LYS A 69 -2.23 -1.26 -9.56
N GLY A 70 -2.51 -2.45 -9.18
CA GLY A 70 -1.90 -3.13 -8.05
C GLY A 70 -1.91 -4.61 -8.29
N ILE A 71 -2.01 -5.38 -7.23
CA ILE A 71 -2.05 -6.83 -7.32
C ILE A 71 -3.21 -7.33 -6.47
N ASN A 72 -3.91 -8.34 -6.95
CA ASN A 72 -5.01 -8.93 -6.22
C ASN A 72 -4.57 -10.23 -5.57
N TYR A 73 -4.64 -10.27 -4.24
CA TYR A 73 -4.37 -11.47 -3.47
C TYR A 73 -5.67 -12.13 -3.10
N VAL A 74 -5.80 -13.40 -3.39
CA VAL A 74 -7.01 -14.16 -3.10
C VAL A 74 -6.71 -15.12 -1.96
N GLY A 75 -7.32 -14.87 -0.82
CA GLY A 75 -7.14 -15.70 0.37
C GLY A 75 -8.42 -16.39 0.75
N LYS A 76 -8.34 -17.13 1.84
CA LYS A 76 -9.50 -17.84 2.36
C LYS A 76 -10.41 -16.90 3.13
N ALA A 77 -11.65 -17.31 3.32
CA ALA A 77 -12.60 -16.53 4.10
C ALA A 77 -11.99 -16.19 5.46
N GLY A 78 -12.13 -14.95 5.88
CA GLY A 78 -11.59 -14.49 7.14
C GLY A 78 -10.15 -13.99 7.08
N ALA A 79 -9.53 -14.03 5.91
CA ALA A 79 -8.17 -13.50 5.76
C ALA A 79 -8.14 -12.00 6.10
N ARG A 80 -7.02 -11.55 6.63
CA ARG A 80 -6.88 -10.17 7.05
C ARG A 80 -5.75 -9.49 6.29
N ALA A 81 -5.89 -8.18 6.15
CA ALA A 81 -4.82 -7.36 5.60
C ALA A 81 -3.86 -7.01 6.72
N ARG A 82 -2.56 -6.99 6.39
CA ARG A 82 -1.52 -6.60 7.34
C ARG A 82 -0.53 -5.67 6.69
N CYS A 83 0.09 -4.82 7.49
CA CYS A 83 1.00 -3.80 7.01
C CYS A 83 2.28 -4.43 6.49
N ILE A 84 2.77 -3.97 5.35
CA ILE A 84 3.98 -4.55 4.76
C ILE A 84 5.26 -4.04 5.39
N TYR A 85 5.19 -2.89 6.08
CA TYR A 85 6.37 -2.34 6.73
C TYR A 85 5.95 -1.26 7.72
N ASP A 86 6.89 -0.87 8.57
CA ASP A 86 6.64 0.22 9.52
C ASP A 86 6.16 1.46 8.77
N GLY A 87 5.17 2.13 9.31
CA GLY A 87 4.63 3.32 8.69
C GLY A 87 3.55 3.96 9.51
N VAL A 88 2.88 4.94 8.93
CA VAL A 88 1.82 5.70 9.59
C VAL A 88 0.58 5.67 8.69
N VAL A 89 -0.57 5.40 9.29
CA VAL A 89 -1.84 5.42 8.56
C VAL A 89 -2.15 6.86 8.19
N THR A 90 -2.27 7.15 6.90
CA THR A 90 -2.56 8.51 6.45
C THR A 90 -4.00 8.71 6.05
N ALA A 91 -4.72 7.64 5.75
CA ALA A 91 -6.12 7.74 5.40
C ALA A 91 -6.84 6.43 5.63
N VAL A 92 -8.08 6.53 6.07
CA VAL A 92 -9.03 5.42 6.13
C VAL A 92 -10.30 5.97 5.51
N PHE A 93 -10.77 5.34 4.43
CA PHE A 93 -11.94 5.87 3.74
C PHE A 93 -12.75 4.74 3.12
N GLN A 94 -14.00 5.06 2.79
CA GLN A 94 -14.91 4.12 2.18
C GLN A 94 -15.13 4.51 0.73
N PHE A 95 -15.11 3.52 -0.17
CA PHE A 95 -15.33 3.75 -1.58
C PHE A 95 -16.01 2.52 -2.15
N SER A 96 -17.13 2.73 -2.86
CA SER A 96 -17.89 1.64 -3.48
C SER A 96 -18.27 0.55 -2.49
N GLY A 97 -18.60 0.93 -1.27
CA GLY A 97 -19.02 -0.02 -0.26
C GLY A 97 -17.92 -0.76 0.45
N SER A 98 -16.68 -0.53 0.07
CA SER A 98 -15.52 -1.17 0.69
C SER A 98 -14.70 -0.15 1.44
N LYS A 99 -13.99 -0.60 2.47
CA LYS A 99 -13.10 0.25 3.22
C LYS A 99 -11.68 0.11 2.70
N ASN A 100 -10.93 1.18 2.77
CA ASN A 100 -9.58 1.24 2.23
C ASN A 100 -8.68 1.99 3.20
N VAL A 101 -7.42 1.57 3.25
CA VAL A 101 -6.43 2.16 4.15
C VAL A 101 -5.17 2.49 3.38
N LEU A 102 -4.62 3.68 3.63
CA LEU A 102 -3.34 4.09 3.08
C LEU A 102 -2.33 4.21 4.22
N VAL A 103 -1.17 3.61 4.03
CA VAL A 103 -0.07 3.67 5.01
C VAL A 103 1.14 4.26 4.32
N ARG A 104 1.76 5.24 4.98
CA ARG A 104 2.89 5.96 4.41
C ARG A 104 4.21 5.47 5.03
N HIS A 105 5.17 5.22 4.15
CA HIS A 105 6.53 4.80 4.52
C HIS A 105 7.51 5.78 3.90
N GLY A 106 7.59 6.99 4.47
CA GLY A 106 8.34 8.07 3.84
C GLY A 106 7.58 8.58 2.62
N SER A 107 8.20 8.56 1.47
CA SER A 107 7.52 8.95 0.23
C SER A 107 6.77 7.79 -0.43
N TYR A 108 6.86 6.59 0.14
CA TYR A 108 6.16 5.42 -0.38
C TYR A 108 4.84 5.23 0.35
N ILE A 109 3.84 4.75 -0.38
CA ILE A 109 2.50 4.54 0.17
C ILE A 109 2.02 3.15 -0.21
N SER A 110 1.61 2.37 0.78
CA SER A 110 0.96 1.09 0.54
C SER A 110 -0.55 1.28 0.71
N VAL A 111 -1.31 0.70 -0.19
CA VAL A 111 -2.76 0.88 -0.26
C VAL A 111 -3.43 -0.49 -0.12
N TYR A 112 -4.35 -0.57 0.83
CA TYR A 112 -5.07 -1.81 1.14
C TYR A 112 -6.55 -1.59 0.86
N CYS A 113 -7.05 -2.24 -0.18
CA CYS A 113 -8.42 -2.03 -0.65
C CYS A 113 -9.27 -3.26 -0.47
N ASN A 114 -10.58 -3.04 -0.39
CA ASN A 114 -11.58 -4.10 -0.31
C ASN A 114 -11.62 -4.74 1.06
N LEU A 115 -11.66 -3.89 2.09
CA LEU A 115 -11.77 -4.35 3.47
C LEU A 115 -13.22 -4.26 3.93
N SER A 116 -13.68 -5.27 4.67
CA SER A 116 -15.01 -5.25 5.27
C SER A 116 -14.97 -4.52 6.61
N SER A 117 -13.86 -4.58 7.32
CA SER A 117 -13.69 -3.86 8.56
C SER A 117 -12.25 -3.39 8.70
N VAL A 118 -12.04 -2.33 9.45
CA VAL A 118 -10.73 -1.71 9.66
C VAL A 118 -10.53 -1.51 11.14
N ILE A 119 -9.38 -1.93 11.66
CA ILE A 119 -9.08 -1.78 13.10
C ILE A 119 -8.04 -0.69 13.37
N VAL A 120 -7.62 0.03 12.33
CA VAL A 120 -6.64 1.12 12.48
C VAL A 120 -7.33 2.44 12.17
N LYS A 121 -6.68 3.53 12.56
CA LYS A 121 -7.23 4.86 12.29
C LYS A 121 -6.14 5.78 11.80
N LYS A 122 -6.55 6.87 11.15
CA LYS A 122 -5.64 7.87 10.63
C LYS A 122 -4.71 8.37 11.73
N GLY A 123 -3.43 8.44 11.41
CA GLY A 123 -2.40 8.89 12.35
C GLY A 123 -1.77 7.79 13.17
N GLN A 124 -2.32 6.58 13.12
CA GLN A 124 -1.79 5.47 13.90
C GLN A 124 -0.48 4.98 13.30
N LYS A 125 0.49 4.73 14.16
CA LYS A 125 1.76 4.15 13.73
C LYS A 125 1.63 2.63 13.71
N LEU A 126 2.13 2.02 12.65
CA LEU A 126 2.07 0.57 12.48
C LEU A 126 3.48 0.04 12.29
N LYS A 127 3.67 -1.21 12.67
CA LYS A 127 4.88 -1.95 12.39
C LYS A 127 4.60 -3.00 11.34
N ALA A 128 5.68 -3.49 10.74
CA ALA A 128 5.56 -4.56 9.75
C ALA A 128 4.72 -5.70 10.32
N ARG A 129 3.78 -6.18 9.55
CA ARG A 129 2.87 -7.27 9.86
C ARG A 129 1.75 -6.94 10.83
N ASP A 130 1.64 -5.69 11.28
CA ASP A 130 0.50 -5.29 12.09
C ASP A 130 -0.79 -5.45 11.29
N LEU A 131 -1.83 -5.92 11.95
CA LEU A 131 -3.12 -6.14 11.29
C LEU A 131 -3.79 -4.81 11.01
N ILE A 132 -4.39 -4.71 9.84
CA ILE A 132 -5.07 -3.49 9.39
C ILE A 132 -6.59 -3.66 9.43
N GLY A 133 -7.06 -4.81 9.01
CA GLY A 133 -8.49 -5.08 9.00
C GLY A 133 -8.80 -6.42 8.37
N THR A 134 -10.09 -6.71 8.25
CA THR A 134 -10.56 -7.94 7.65
C THR A 134 -10.91 -7.69 6.19
N ILE A 135 -10.48 -8.59 5.33
CA ILE A 135 -10.72 -8.46 3.89
C ILE A 135 -12.15 -8.91 3.59
N ALA A 136 -12.83 -8.16 2.71
CA ALA A 136 -14.19 -8.51 2.32
C ALA A 136 -14.19 -9.81 1.51
N LYS A 137 -15.24 -10.60 1.68
CA LYS A 137 -15.42 -11.84 0.91
C LYS A 137 -16.15 -11.54 -0.38
N ASP A 138 -15.80 -12.29 -1.42
CA ASP A 138 -16.56 -12.24 -2.67
C ASP A 138 -17.70 -13.27 -2.60
N ASP A 139 -18.43 -13.43 -3.71
CA ASP A 139 -19.56 -14.33 -3.77
C ASP A 139 -19.17 -15.80 -3.61
N SER A 140 -17.91 -16.12 -3.89
CA SER A 140 -17.38 -17.47 -3.74
C SER A 140 -16.85 -17.75 -2.34
N GLY A 141 -16.91 -16.77 -1.45
CA GLY A 141 -16.39 -16.91 -0.09
C GLY A 141 -14.91 -16.69 0.05
N ASN A 142 -14.25 -16.20 -1.00
CA ASN A 142 -12.84 -15.88 -0.95
C ASN A 142 -12.62 -14.44 -0.50
N SER A 143 -11.55 -14.21 0.24
CA SER A 143 -11.16 -12.85 0.63
C SER A 143 -10.19 -12.30 -0.40
N VAL A 144 -10.60 -11.26 -1.11
CA VAL A 144 -9.77 -10.68 -2.17
C VAL A 144 -9.26 -9.31 -1.73
N LEU A 145 -7.95 -9.22 -1.56
CA LEU A 145 -7.30 -7.95 -1.22
C LEU A 145 -6.70 -7.33 -2.47
N HIS A 146 -7.10 -6.09 -2.75
CA HIS A 146 -6.44 -5.33 -3.80
C HIS A 146 -5.38 -4.47 -3.16
N PHE A 147 -4.13 -4.72 -3.48
CA PHE A 147 -2.99 -4.05 -2.88
C PHE A 147 -2.25 -3.21 -3.91
N GLN A 148 -1.98 -1.97 -3.57
CA GLN A 148 -1.20 -1.07 -4.42
C GLN A 148 0.00 -0.57 -3.66
N LEU A 149 1.07 -0.31 -4.40
CA LEU A 149 2.25 0.34 -3.84
C LEU A 149 2.57 1.54 -4.73
N ARG A 150 2.85 2.67 -4.11
CA ARG A 150 3.12 3.91 -4.83
C ARG A 150 4.31 4.63 -4.25
N LYS A 151 5.00 5.39 -5.09
CA LYS A 151 5.92 6.42 -4.61
C LYS A 151 5.25 7.74 -4.94
N GLU A 152 4.69 8.41 -3.94
CA GLU A 152 3.81 9.55 -4.09
C GLU A 152 2.64 9.17 -5.02
N THR A 153 2.55 9.76 -6.18
CA THR A 153 1.46 9.45 -7.12
C THR A 153 1.84 8.39 -8.16
N THR A 154 3.10 7.98 -8.19
CA THR A 154 3.56 7.00 -9.18
C THR A 154 3.28 5.58 -8.71
N LYS A 155 2.56 4.83 -9.53
CA LYS A 155 2.25 3.43 -9.23
C LYS A 155 3.48 2.57 -9.46
N LEU A 156 3.70 1.63 -8.55
CA LEU A 156 4.81 0.69 -8.62
C LEU A 156 4.28 -0.73 -8.71
N ASN A 157 5.10 -1.61 -9.25
CA ASN A 157 4.76 -3.04 -9.31
C ASN A 157 5.06 -3.69 -7.96
N PRO A 158 4.03 -4.04 -7.18
CA PRO A 158 4.26 -4.60 -5.85
C PRO A 158 5.06 -5.90 -5.86
N GLU A 159 5.01 -6.66 -6.95
CA GLU A 159 5.72 -7.94 -7.00
C GLU A 159 7.23 -7.77 -6.90
N LEU A 160 7.74 -6.60 -7.25
CA LEU A 160 9.17 -6.33 -7.15
C LEU A 160 9.59 -6.02 -5.71
N TRP A 161 8.65 -5.69 -4.87
CA TRP A 161 8.91 -5.25 -3.49
C TRP A 161 8.58 -6.31 -2.45
N ILE A 162 7.57 -7.13 -2.72
CA ILE A 162 7.10 -8.14 -1.78
C ILE A 162 7.94 -9.39 -1.92
N GLY A 163 8.39 -9.92 -0.80
CA GLY A 163 9.09 -11.20 -0.78
C GLY A 163 8.14 -12.36 -0.98
N LYS A 164 8.70 -13.54 -1.19
CA LYS A 164 7.88 -14.73 -1.42
C LYS A 164 7.90 -15.67 -0.26
#